data_3346fb12d28c9fc67d59669a059f264d
#
_entry.id   3346fb12d28c9fc67d59669a059f264d
#
_cell.length_a   1.000
_cell.length_b   1.000
_cell.length_c   1.000
_cell.angle_alpha   90.00
_cell.angle_beta   90.00
_cell.angle_gamma   90.00
#
_symmetry.space_group_name_H-M   'P 1'
#
loop_
_entity.id
_entity.type
_entity.pdbx_description
1 polymer ?
#
loop_
_entity_poly.entity_id
_entity_poly.type
_entity_poly.pdbx_seq_one_letter_code
_entity_poly.pdbx_strand_id
1 'polypeptide(L)'
;KAVFVDYAADWCGTCKRQERLVEQLRERNPEYDEKIVFVRVDWDVYSTEEVTSSRNVPRRSTLLMLKGEEELGRIVAGTDINEIKALLDTGLN
;
A
#
# COMPACT_ATOMS: atom_id res chain seq x y z
N LYS A 1 4.02 10.63 -10.76
CA LYS A 1 4.44 10.01 -9.49
C LYS A 1 3.83 8.64 -9.33
N ALA A 2 4.53 7.76 -8.62
CA ALA A 2 3.97 6.48 -8.22
C ALA A 2 2.92 6.68 -7.12
N VAL A 3 1.96 5.77 -7.03
CA VAL A 3 0.90 5.81 -6.01
C VAL A 3 0.94 4.51 -5.23
N PHE A 4 1.09 4.63 -3.92
CA PHE A 4 1.04 3.49 -3.00
C PHE A 4 -0.36 3.43 -2.39
N VAL A 5 -1.06 2.33 -2.61
CA VAL A 5 -2.45 2.15 -2.15
C VAL A 5 -2.48 1.11 -1.04
N ASP A 6 -3.01 1.50 0.11
CA ASP A 6 -3.17 0.65 1.28
C ASP A 6 -4.66 0.36 1.49
N TYR A 7 -5.07 -0.88 1.23
CA TYR A 7 -6.45 -1.34 1.48
C TYR A 7 -6.54 -1.81 2.92
N ALA A 8 -7.13 -1.02 3.79
CA ALA A 8 -7.11 -1.24 5.22
C ALA A 8 -8.49 -1.09 5.86
N ALA A 9 -8.63 -1.65 7.07
CA ALA A 9 -9.82 -1.45 7.90
C ALA A 9 -9.36 -1.11 9.31
N ASP A 10 -10.13 -0.29 10.01
CA ASP A 10 -9.77 0.18 11.35
C ASP A 10 -9.67 -0.97 12.37
N TRP A 11 -10.46 -2.02 12.17
CA TRP A 11 -10.48 -3.19 13.06
C TRP A 11 -9.43 -4.25 12.72
N CYS A 12 -8.67 -4.06 11.68
CA CYS A 12 -7.73 -5.06 11.15
C CYS A 12 -6.34 -4.93 11.77
N GLY A 13 -5.95 -5.89 12.60
CA GLY A 13 -4.64 -5.88 13.25
C GLY A 13 -3.47 -5.99 12.27
N THR A 14 -3.61 -6.81 11.23
CA THR A 14 -2.58 -6.94 10.19
C THR A 14 -2.39 -5.63 9.43
N CYS A 15 -3.50 -4.94 9.12
CA CYS A 15 -3.44 -3.64 8.45
C CYS A 15 -2.69 -2.61 9.29
N LYS A 16 -2.96 -2.59 10.60
CA LYS A 16 -2.30 -1.66 11.52
C LYS A 16 -0.80 -1.92 11.60
N ARG A 17 -0.40 -3.20 11.57
CA ARG A 17 1.01 -3.57 11.56
C ARG A 17 1.68 -3.10 10.28
N GLN A 18 1.03 -3.32 9.13
CA GLN A 18 1.53 -2.83 7.85
C GLN A 18 1.70 -1.31 7.86
N GLU A 19 0.70 -0.59 8.36
CA GLU A 19 0.73 0.86 8.44
C GLU A 19 1.90 1.36 9.29
N ARG A 20 2.17 0.72 10.44
CA ARG A 20 3.29 1.08 11.28
C ARG A 20 4.63 0.87 10.58
N LEU A 21 4.77 -0.25 9.85
CA LEU A 21 6.00 -0.53 9.12
C LEU A 21 6.23 0.47 8.01
N VAL A 22 5.18 0.81 7.27
CA VAL A 22 5.25 1.83 6.21
C VAL A 22 5.64 3.18 6.81
N GLU A 23 5.03 3.55 7.93
CA GLU A 23 5.31 4.82 8.60
C GLU A 23 6.76 4.90 9.05
N GLN A 24 7.30 3.82 9.63
CA GLN A 24 8.70 3.74 10.01
C GLN A 24 9.63 3.94 8.82
N LEU A 25 9.32 3.31 7.69
CA LEU A 25 10.12 3.44 6.48
C LEU A 25 10.09 4.87 5.94
N ARG A 26 8.92 5.50 5.96
CA ARG A 26 8.77 6.89 5.51
C ARG A 26 9.57 7.86 6.39
N GLU A 27 9.58 7.63 7.70
CA GLU A 27 10.35 8.45 8.63
C GLU A 27 11.86 8.35 8.39
N ARG A 28 12.33 7.15 8.06
CA ARG A 28 13.75 6.88 7.82
C ARG A 28 14.20 7.32 6.44
N ASN A 29 13.28 7.39 5.48
CA ASN A 29 13.59 7.66 4.09
C ASN A 29 12.62 8.72 3.54
N PRO A 30 12.88 10.01 3.81
CA PRO A 30 11.99 11.09 3.37
C PRO A 30 11.74 11.12 1.87
N GLU A 31 12.60 10.53 1.07
CA GLU A 31 12.44 10.46 -0.38
C GLU A 31 11.18 9.73 -0.81
N TYR A 32 10.65 8.83 0.02
CA TYR A 32 9.39 8.16 -0.28
C TYR A 32 8.25 9.17 -0.38
N ASP A 33 8.18 10.12 0.55
CA ASP A 33 7.14 11.15 0.53
C ASP A 33 7.30 12.11 -0.63
N GLU A 34 8.52 12.30 -1.11
CA GLU A 34 8.79 13.19 -2.24
C GLU A 34 8.36 12.58 -3.57
N LYS A 35 8.48 11.26 -3.71
CA LYS A 35 8.30 10.58 -4.99
C LYS A 35 7.07 9.70 -5.09
N ILE A 36 6.42 9.42 -3.97
CA ILE A 36 5.27 8.53 -3.91
C ILE A 36 4.08 9.25 -3.26
N VAL A 37 2.91 9.07 -3.85
CA VAL A 37 1.65 9.53 -3.24
C VAL A 37 1.08 8.36 -2.45
N PHE A 38 0.80 8.55 -1.18
CA PHE A 38 0.26 7.51 -0.29
C PHE A 38 -1.25 7.68 -0.15
N VAL A 39 -2.00 6.63 -0.46
CA VAL A 39 -3.46 6.64 -0.43
C VAL A 39 -3.94 5.45 0.42
N ARG A 40 -4.87 5.70 1.34
CA ARG A 40 -5.53 4.66 2.11
C ARG A 40 -6.94 4.48 1.60
N VAL A 41 -7.32 3.24 1.28
CA VAL A 41 -8.69 2.89 0.86
C VAL A 41 -9.34 2.11 1.99
N ASP A 42 -10.45 2.62 2.52
CA ASP A 42 -11.19 1.97 3.59
C ASP A 42 -11.93 0.76 3.03
N TRP A 43 -11.52 -0.44 3.46
CA TRP A 43 -12.09 -1.69 2.99
C TRP A 43 -13.58 -1.81 3.28
N ASP A 44 -14.03 -1.34 4.46
CA ASP A 44 -15.43 -1.44 4.85
C ASP A 44 -16.34 -0.60 3.94
N VAL A 45 -15.82 0.48 3.38
CA VAL A 45 -16.57 1.38 2.51
C VAL A 45 -16.42 1.00 1.04
N TYR A 46 -15.20 0.66 0.62
CA TYR A 46 -14.82 0.57 -0.80
C TYR A 46 -14.51 -0.84 -1.29
N SER A 47 -14.77 -1.90 -0.51
CA SER A 47 -14.41 -3.26 -0.90
C SER A 47 -15.08 -3.72 -2.21
N THR A 48 -16.26 -3.20 -2.51
CA THR A 48 -17.00 -3.55 -3.73
C THR A 48 -16.94 -2.46 -4.81
N GLU A 49 -16.24 -1.36 -4.53
CA GLU A 49 -16.15 -0.26 -5.48
C GLU A 49 -15.14 -0.54 -6.59
N GLU A 50 -15.24 0.19 -7.68
CA GLU A 50 -14.38 0.02 -8.84
C GLU A 50 -12.90 0.16 -8.50
N VAL A 51 -12.54 1.06 -7.58
CA VAL A 51 -11.15 1.27 -7.16
C VAL A 51 -10.53 -0.03 -6.63
N THR A 52 -11.35 -0.92 -6.07
CA THR A 52 -10.92 -2.20 -5.51
C THR A 52 -11.10 -3.33 -6.52
N SER A 53 -12.28 -3.44 -7.12
CA SER A 53 -12.62 -4.54 -8.04
C SER A 53 -11.81 -4.49 -9.33
N SER A 54 -11.55 -3.30 -9.87
CA SER A 54 -10.77 -3.15 -11.10
C SER A 54 -9.30 -3.56 -10.93
N ARG A 55 -8.81 -3.61 -9.70
CA ARG A 55 -7.45 -4.02 -9.38
C ARG A 55 -7.34 -5.45 -8.89
N ASN A 56 -8.45 -6.20 -8.86
CA ASN A 56 -8.50 -7.57 -8.37
C ASN A 56 -7.91 -7.72 -6.96
N VAL A 57 -8.30 -6.83 -6.06
CA VAL A 57 -7.83 -6.87 -4.67
C VAL A 57 -8.65 -7.90 -3.89
N PRO A 58 -8.02 -8.99 -3.42
CA PRO A 58 -8.77 -10.11 -2.82
C PRO A 58 -9.23 -9.85 -1.40
N ARG A 59 -8.58 -8.94 -0.68
CA ARG A 59 -8.89 -8.71 0.74
C ARG A 59 -8.24 -7.41 1.22
N ARG A 60 -8.65 -6.98 2.44
CA ARG A 60 -7.93 -5.94 3.15
C ARG A 60 -6.49 -6.39 3.45
N SER A 61 -5.65 -5.51 3.96
CA SER A 61 -4.23 -5.76 4.21
C SER A 61 -3.47 -5.97 2.90
N THR A 62 -3.96 -5.39 1.81
CA THR A 62 -3.30 -5.45 0.51
C THR A 62 -2.63 -4.11 0.25
N LEU A 63 -1.37 -4.16 -0.12
CA LEU A 63 -0.57 -2.99 -0.47
C LEU A 63 -0.22 -3.07 -1.95
N LEU A 64 -0.52 -2.01 -2.70
CA LEU A 64 -0.20 -1.93 -4.13
C LEU A 64 0.71 -0.76 -4.40
N MET A 65 1.63 -0.93 -5.35
CA MET A 65 2.39 0.19 -5.91
C MET A 65 2.02 0.32 -7.37
N LEU A 66 1.54 1.51 -7.75
CA LEU A 66 1.07 1.80 -9.09
C LEU A 66 1.86 2.94 -9.71
N LYS A 67 2.07 2.87 -11.03
CA LYS A 67 2.62 3.99 -11.77
C LYS A 67 1.81 4.12 -13.07
N GLY A 68 0.93 5.13 -13.10
CA GLY A 68 -0.08 5.20 -14.14
C GLY A 68 -1.04 4.02 -13.99
N GLU A 69 -1.22 3.24 -15.04
CA GLU A 69 -2.07 2.05 -15.00
C GLU A 69 -1.30 0.77 -14.68
N GLU A 70 0.04 0.88 -14.60
CA GLU A 70 0.88 -0.28 -14.35
C GLU A 70 0.99 -0.58 -12.86
N GLU A 71 0.78 -1.84 -12.49
CA GLU A 71 1.01 -2.30 -11.13
C GLU A 71 2.46 -2.76 -11.03
N LEU A 72 3.26 -2.08 -10.22
CA LEU A 72 4.67 -2.39 -10.03
C LEU A 72 4.89 -3.53 -9.04
N GLY A 73 3.93 -3.78 -8.16
CA GLY A 73 3.99 -4.87 -7.20
C GLY A 73 2.85 -4.81 -6.21
N ARG A 74 2.67 -5.91 -5.46
CA ARG A 74 1.68 -5.97 -4.38
C ARG A 74 2.13 -6.90 -3.26
N ILE A 75 1.59 -6.66 -2.07
CA ILE A 75 1.76 -7.50 -0.91
C ILE A 75 0.37 -7.77 -0.33
N VAL A 76 0.02 -9.02 -0.14
CA VAL A 76 -1.27 -9.42 0.45
C VAL A 76 -1.00 -9.99 1.84
N ALA A 77 -1.46 -9.27 2.87
CA ALA A 77 -1.33 -9.67 4.28
C ALA A 77 0.10 -9.81 4.81
N GLY A 78 1.12 -9.42 4.03
CA GLY A 78 2.51 -9.50 4.46
C GLY A 78 2.88 -8.43 5.47
N THR A 79 3.67 -8.80 6.48
CA THR A 79 4.15 -7.88 7.52
C THR A 79 5.67 -7.90 7.67
N ASP A 80 6.39 -8.30 6.63
CA ASP A 80 7.85 -8.28 6.60
C ASP A 80 8.31 -6.89 6.13
N ILE A 81 9.07 -6.21 7.00
CA ILE A 81 9.53 -4.86 6.69
C ILE A 81 10.42 -4.81 5.45
N ASN A 82 11.18 -5.86 5.19
CA ASN A 82 12.06 -5.91 4.02
C ASN A 82 11.27 -6.03 2.72
N GLU A 83 10.18 -6.79 2.73
CA GLU A 83 9.30 -6.92 1.57
C GLU A 83 8.56 -5.60 1.31
N ILE A 84 8.09 -4.95 2.37
CA ILE A 84 7.40 -3.67 2.25
C ILE A 84 8.36 -2.61 1.72
N LYS A 85 9.60 -2.60 2.22
CA LYS A 85 10.62 -1.67 1.72
C LYS A 85 10.90 -1.90 0.24
N ALA A 86 11.02 -3.15 -0.18
CA ALA A 86 11.23 -3.47 -1.59
C ALA A 86 10.09 -2.95 -2.46
N LEU A 87 8.84 -3.06 -1.98
CA LEU A 87 7.70 -2.54 -2.70
C LEU A 87 7.77 -1.00 -2.81
N LEU A 88 8.08 -0.31 -1.71
CA LEU A 88 8.22 1.14 -1.72
C LEU A 88 9.35 1.58 -2.65
N ASP A 89 10.44 0.84 -2.69
CA ASP A 89 11.58 1.17 -3.55
C ASP A 89 11.21 1.13 -5.04
N THR A 90 10.23 0.31 -5.43
CA THR A 90 9.77 0.28 -6.82
C THR A 90 9.16 1.62 -7.24
N GLY A 91 8.63 2.38 -6.31
CA GLY A 91 8.03 3.68 -6.57
C GLY A 91 9.04 4.82 -6.70
N LEU A 92 10.30 4.57 -6.37
CA LEU A 92 11.34 5.59 -6.46
C LEU A 92 11.91 5.74 -7.87
N ASN A 93 11.65 4.79 -8.72
CA ASN A 93 12.20 4.77 -10.09
C ASN A 93 11.39 5.60 -11.07
#